data_2306230aeff0c6a10a1c6c6471c4ea7d
#
_entry.id   2306230aeff0c6a10a1c6c6471c4ea7d
#
_cell.length_a   1.000
_cell.length_b   1.000
_cell.length_c   1.000
_cell.angle_alpha   90.00
_cell.angle_beta   90.00
_cell.angle_gamma   90.00
#
_symmetry.space_group_name_H-M   'P 1'
#
loop_
_entity.id
_entity.type
_entity.pdbx_description
1 polymer ?
#
loop_
_entity_poly.entity_id
_entity_poly.type
_entity_poly.pdbx_seq_one_letter_code
_entity_poly.pdbx_strand_id
1 'polypeptide(L)'
;LVERAAGTLTPRVLVVDDDAAICELLETVLTRDGCTVDTESDPTKAEARVRAGGYHLLLLDVMMPQQDGLETLRRVRALDRDLAVVMITGFPSVETAVQAMQMEAMDYLRKPFTVEALREVVTRVLRRRGLLRAPEEQVLRAIGEAVRTRRHALGLTLKDLGRRAELSVSQLSQVERGEGSASVSALYRLAVALGVPMKELFGDL
;
A
#
# COMPACT_ATOMS: atom_id res chain seq x y z
N LEU A 1 -1.95 -12.36 5.54
CA LEU A 1 -0.51 -12.62 5.45
C LEU A 1 0.01 -11.93 4.20
N VAL A 2 0.56 -10.72 4.35
CA VAL A 2 1.32 -10.07 3.27
C VAL A 2 2.76 -10.54 3.47
N GLU A 3 3.19 -11.55 2.71
CA GLU A 3 4.58 -11.96 2.68
C GLU A 3 5.45 -10.83 2.11
N ARG A 4 6.53 -10.53 2.80
CA ARG A 4 7.45 -9.43 2.49
C ARG A 4 8.24 -9.79 1.23
N ALA A 5 7.90 -9.19 0.11
CA ALA A 5 8.83 -9.09 -1.01
C ALA A 5 9.93 -8.08 -0.64
N ALA A 6 11.19 -8.48 -0.78
CA ALA A 6 12.35 -7.62 -0.53
C ALA A 6 12.26 -6.36 -1.40
N GLY A 7 12.19 -5.19 -0.76
CA GLY A 7 12.15 -3.88 -1.44
C GLY A 7 10.83 -3.10 -1.32
N THR A 8 9.82 -3.62 -0.64
CA THR A 8 8.60 -2.85 -0.36
C THR A 8 8.77 -2.03 0.91
N LEU A 9 8.60 -0.71 0.79
CA LEU A 9 8.60 0.21 1.92
C LEU A 9 7.49 -0.22 2.89
N THR A 10 7.83 -0.52 4.16
CA THR A 10 6.84 -0.80 5.21
C THR A 10 6.06 0.48 5.49
N PRO A 11 4.74 0.55 5.26
CA PRO A 11 3.98 1.75 5.53
C PRO A 11 4.02 2.09 7.03
N ARG A 12 4.35 3.35 7.36
CA ARG A 12 4.22 3.87 8.72
C ARG A 12 2.92 4.62 8.87
N VAL A 13 2.15 4.23 9.86
CA VAL A 13 0.82 4.77 10.17
C VAL A 13 0.86 5.45 11.54
N LEU A 14 0.36 6.67 11.62
CA LEU A 14 0.04 7.32 12.88
C LEU A 14 -1.47 7.21 13.11
N VAL A 15 -1.86 6.78 14.30
CA VAL A 15 -3.25 6.77 14.76
C VAL A 15 -3.39 7.85 15.82
N VAL A 16 -4.35 8.76 15.66
CA VAL A 16 -4.69 9.79 16.64
C VAL A 16 -6.16 9.65 17.01
N ASP A 17 -6.43 9.17 18.20
CA ASP A 17 -7.78 8.90 18.72
C ASP A 17 -7.72 8.93 20.26
N ASP A 18 -8.61 9.65 20.92
CA ASP A 18 -8.62 9.75 22.39
C ASP A 18 -9.10 8.46 23.08
N ASP A 19 -9.72 7.54 22.33
CA ASP A 19 -10.08 6.21 22.81
C ASP A 19 -8.91 5.24 22.67
N ALA A 20 -8.29 4.91 23.81
CA ALA A 20 -7.18 3.97 23.86
C ALA A 20 -7.53 2.58 23.32
N ALA A 21 -8.78 2.12 23.45
CA ALA A 21 -9.20 0.82 22.94
C ALA A 21 -9.27 0.82 21.41
N ILE A 22 -9.66 1.94 20.78
CA ILE A 22 -9.60 2.11 19.34
C ILE A 22 -8.16 2.15 18.87
N CYS A 23 -7.27 2.89 19.55
CA CYS A 23 -5.85 2.91 19.26
C CYS A 23 -5.25 1.50 19.26
N GLU A 24 -5.49 0.71 20.29
CA GLU A 24 -5.00 -0.67 20.43
C GLU A 24 -5.55 -1.60 19.33
N LEU A 25 -6.84 -1.46 19.00
CA LEU A 25 -7.47 -2.21 17.91
C LEU A 25 -6.80 -1.91 16.58
N LEU A 26 -6.65 -0.62 16.23
CA LEU A 26 -6.06 -0.17 14.98
C LEU A 26 -4.59 -0.59 14.88
N GLU A 27 -3.81 -0.43 15.96
CA GLU A 27 -2.43 -0.89 16.03
C GLU A 27 -2.32 -2.40 15.80
N THR A 28 -3.14 -3.20 16.50
CA THR A 28 -3.14 -4.65 16.39
C THR A 28 -3.45 -5.11 14.96
N VAL A 29 -4.50 -4.56 14.36
CA VAL A 29 -4.93 -4.94 13.01
C VAL A 29 -3.90 -4.55 11.98
N LEU A 30 -3.45 -3.29 11.97
CA LEU A 30 -2.56 -2.77 10.95
C LEU A 30 -1.14 -3.32 11.06
N THR A 31 -0.67 -3.63 12.27
CA THR A 31 0.62 -4.31 12.48
C THR A 31 0.59 -5.72 11.91
N ARG A 32 -0.52 -6.47 12.12
CA ARG A 32 -0.72 -7.79 11.48
C ARG A 32 -0.76 -7.71 9.97
N ASP A 33 -1.25 -6.60 9.44
CA ASP A 33 -1.32 -6.35 7.99
C ASP A 33 0.00 -5.79 7.41
N GLY A 34 1.07 -5.72 8.22
CA GLY A 34 2.43 -5.40 7.79
C GLY A 34 2.80 -3.92 7.84
N CYS A 35 2.02 -3.09 8.53
CA CYS A 35 2.36 -1.69 8.80
C CYS A 35 3.20 -1.54 10.07
N THR A 36 3.98 -0.47 10.16
CA THR A 36 4.50 0.04 11.44
C THR A 36 3.53 1.09 11.95
N VAL A 37 3.01 0.91 13.16
CA VAL A 37 1.96 1.78 13.71
C VAL A 37 2.46 2.46 14.97
N ASP A 38 2.29 3.76 15.03
CA ASP A 38 2.43 4.57 16.24
C ASP A 38 1.05 5.12 16.62
N THR A 39 0.74 5.14 17.90
CA THR A 39 -0.54 5.68 18.42
C THR A 39 -0.30 6.91 19.28
N GLU A 40 -1.26 7.83 19.27
CA GLU A 40 -1.27 9.03 20.11
C GLU A 40 -2.69 9.33 20.58
N SER A 41 -2.92 9.34 21.88
CA SER A 41 -4.23 9.61 22.47
C SER A 41 -4.45 11.10 22.81
N ASP A 42 -3.40 11.90 22.75
CA ASP A 42 -3.46 13.34 22.95
C ASP A 42 -3.39 14.07 21.60
N PRO A 43 -4.51 14.59 21.08
CA PRO A 43 -4.54 15.24 19.75
C PRO A 43 -3.62 16.45 19.66
N THR A 44 -3.28 17.09 20.78
CA THR A 44 -2.37 18.25 20.79
C THR A 44 -0.93 17.87 20.41
N LYS A 45 -0.58 16.58 20.51
CA LYS A 45 0.73 16.05 20.15
C LYS A 45 0.82 15.59 18.69
N ALA A 46 -0.32 15.52 17.98
CA ALA A 46 -0.36 15.03 16.60
C ALA A 46 0.62 15.78 15.68
N GLU A 47 0.67 17.11 15.78
CA GLU A 47 1.60 17.93 15.00
C GLU A 47 3.07 17.58 15.28
N ALA A 48 3.43 17.40 16.55
CA ALA A 48 4.78 17.05 16.93
C ALA A 48 5.18 15.67 16.39
N ARG A 49 4.26 14.71 16.41
CA ARG A 49 4.43 13.38 15.82
C ARG A 49 4.65 13.47 14.31
N VAL A 50 3.78 14.18 13.59
CA VAL A 50 3.90 14.36 12.14
C VAL A 50 5.22 15.07 11.79
N ARG A 51 5.61 16.10 12.54
CA ARG A 51 6.88 16.82 12.34
C ARG A 51 8.11 15.94 12.59
N ALA A 52 8.04 15.00 13.54
CA ALA A 52 9.11 14.01 13.76
C ALA A 52 9.26 13.07 12.53
N GLY A 53 8.24 12.98 11.71
CA GLY A 53 8.32 12.54 10.32
C GLY A 53 8.24 11.04 10.07
N GLY A 54 8.14 10.73 8.78
CA GLY A 54 8.20 9.38 8.26
C GLY A 54 6.87 8.64 8.25
N TYR A 55 5.75 9.29 8.55
CA TYR A 55 4.43 8.68 8.38
C TYR A 55 3.95 8.78 6.93
N HIS A 56 3.28 7.73 6.50
CA HIS A 56 2.68 7.63 5.18
C HIS A 56 1.15 7.78 5.22
N LEU A 57 0.57 7.46 6.37
CA LEU A 57 -0.87 7.53 6.64
C LEU A 57 -1.11 8.02 8.06
N LEU A 58 -2.06 8.95 8.20
CA LEU A 58 -2.65 9.37 9.47
C LEU A 58 -4.10 8.88 9.50
N LEU A 59 -4.44 8.13 10.53
CA LEU A 59 -5.82 7.84 10.92
C LEU A 59 -6.19 8.80 12.06
N LEU A 60 -7.16 9.68 11.83
CA LEU A 60 -7.46 10.79 12.73
C LEU A 60 -8.92 10.79 13.13
N ASP A 61 -9.19 10.68 14.43
CA ASP A 61 -10.55 10.88 14.93
C ASP A 61 -11.00 12.34 14.73
N VAL A 62 -12.26 12.49 14.39
CA VAL A 62 -12.88 13.81 14.23
C VAL A 62 -13.26 14.41 15.59
N MET A 63 -13.80 13.58 16.49
CA MET A 63 -14.41 14.02 17.73
C MET A 63 -13.54 13.70 18.94
N MET A 64 -12.64 14.60 19.29
CA MET A 64 -11.77 14.46 20.45
C MET A 64 -12.01 15.61 21.43
N PRO A 65 -12.01 15.34 22.77
CA PRO A 65 -12.41 16.34 23.77
C PRO A 65 -11.55 17.59 23.85
N GLN A 66 -10.26 17.47 23.54
CA GLN A 66 -9.29 18.56 23.72
C GLN A 66 -9.05 19.38 22.43
N GLN A 67 -9.25 18.77 21.28
CA GLN A 67 -9.02 19.41 19.99
C GLN A 67 -9.83 18.71 18.91
N ASP A 68 -10.54 19.48 18.11
CA ASP A 68 -11.28 18.98 16.96
C ASP A 68 -10.32 18.37 15.92
N GLY A 69 -10.66 17.18 15.43
CA GLY A 69 -9.87 16.49 14.40
C GLY A 69 -9.77 17.28 13.10
N LEU A 70 -10.77 18.09 12.74
CA LEU A 70 -10.69 18.97 11.56
C LEU A 70 -9.66 20.10 11.76
N GLU A 71 -9.55 20.64 12.97
CA GLU A 71 -8.51 21.61 13.28
C GLU A 71 -7.13 20.95 13.27
N THR A 72 -7.03 19.72 13.82
CA THR A 72 -5.81 18.92 13.73
C THR A 72 -5.42 18.64 12.28
N LEU A 73 -6.38 18.26 11.43
CA LEU A 73 -6.16 18.06 10.00
C LEU A 73 -5.60 19.35 9.33
N ARG A 74 -6.19 20.51 9.62
CA ARG A 74 -5.72 21.79 9.07
C ARG A 74 -4.26 22.06 9.41
N ARG A 75 -3.86 21.82 10.66
CA ARG A 75 -2.50 22.02 11.13
C ARG A 75 -1.53 21.00 10.54
N VAL A 76 -1.94 19.75 10.44
CA VAL A 76 -1.17 18.70 9.77
C VAL A 76 -0.93 19.03 8.30
N ARG A 77 -1.94 19.54 7.58
CA ARG A 77 -1.81 19.97 6.18
C ARG A 77 -0.85 21.14 5.98
N ALA A 78 -0.72 22.01 6.98
CA ALA A 78 0.28 23.08 6.95
C ALA A 78 1.72 22.57 7.11
N LEU A 79 1.91 21.39 7.72
CA LEU A 79 3.20 20.76 7.93
C LEU A 79 3.57 19.79 6.79
N ASP A 80 2.62 18.97 6.38
CA ASP A 80 2.81 17.92 5.36
C ASP A 80 1.54 17.79 4.51
N ARG A 81 1.63 18.26 3.26
CA ARG A 81 0.54 18.13 2.27
C ARG A 81 0.48 16.74 1.65
N ASP A 82 1.60 16.03 1.67
CA ASP A 82 1.69 14.71 1.06
C ASP A 82 1.28 13.57 1.99
N LEU A 83 1.16 13.81 3.30
CA LEU A 83 0.68 12.79 4.24
C LEU A 83 -0.75 12.38 3.87
N ALA A 84 -0.97 11.09 3.64
CA ALA A 84 -2.33 10.57 3.47
C ALA A 84 -3.09 10.69 4.79
N VAL A 85 -4.34 11.20 4.74
CA VAL A 85 -5.18 11.29 5.94
C VAL A 85 -6.51 10.63 5.70
N VAL A 86 -6.91 9.76 6.63
CA VAL A 86 -8.25 9.17 6.73
C VAL A 86 -8.88 9.66 8.02
N MET A 87 -10.06 10.25 7.89
CA MET A 87 -10.83 10.68 9.06
C MET A 87 -11.64 9.51 9.61
N ILE A 88 -11.67 9.36 10.94
CA ILE A 88 -12.50 8.36 11.62
C ILE A 88 -13.49 9.10 12.50
N THR A 89 -14.75 8.66 12.59
CA THR A 89 -15.72 9.32 13.46
C THR A 89 -16.92 8.47 13.85
N GLY A 90 -17.40 8.66 15.07
CA GLY A 90 -18.67 8.11 15.55
C GLY A 90 -19.90 8.93 15.13
N PHE A 91 -19.70 10.19 14.75
CA PHE A 91 -20.80 11.13 14.44
C PHE A 91 -20.60 11.75 13.04
N PRO A 92 -20.82 10.97 11.97
CA PRO A 92 -20.67 11.50 10.62
C PRO A 92 -21.76 12.52 10.32
N SER A 93 -21.36 13.70 9.86
CA SER A 93 -22.26 14.66 9.23
C SER A 93 -21.78 14.96 7.79
N VAL A 94 -22.70 15.42 6.96
CA VAL A 94 -22.35 15.85 5.59
C VAL A 94 -21.35 17.01 5.66
N GLU A 95 -21.55 17.92 6.62
CA GLU A 95 -20.72 19.10 6.80
C GLU A 95 -19.27 18.72 7.15
N THR A 96 -19.08 17.82 8.13
CA THR A 96 -17.73 17.37 8.53
C THR A 96 -17.03 16.60 7.43
N ALA A 97 -17.78 15.76 6.68
CA ALA A 97 -17.23 15.03 5.55
C ALA A 97 -16.80 15.99 4.42
N VAL A 98 -17.63 16.96 4.08
CA VAL A 98 -17.29 17.97 3.06
C VAL A 98 -16.07 18.79 3.48
N GLN A 99 -16.00 19.25 4.73
CA GLN A 99 -14.85 19.99 5.24
C GLN A 99 -13.56 19.16 5.20
N ALA A 100 -13.62 17.89 5.61
CA ALA A 100 -12.49 16.98 5.54
C ALA A 100 -11.99 16.80 4.08
N MET A 101 -12.91 16.62 3.13
CA MET A 101 -12.56 16.50 1.72
C MET A 101 -11.99 17.82 1.14
N GLN A 102 -12.49 18.98 1.53
CA GLN A 102 -11.93 20.29 1.14
C GLN A 102 -10.50 20.48 1.68
N MET A 103 -10.17 19.84 2.80
CA MET A 103 -8.83 19.80 3.38
C MET A 103 -8.01 18.57 2.90
N GLU A 104 -8.40 18.00 1.77
CA GLU A 104 -7.68 16.91 1.11
C GLU A 104 -7.56 15.62 1.96
N ALA A 105 -8.53 15.36 2.86
CA ALA A 105 -8.66 14.03 3.43
C ALA A 105 -8.94 13.02 2.31
N MET A 106 -8.21 11.91 2.31
CA MET A 106 -8.29 10.95 1.22
C MET A 106 -9.49 10.01 1.35
N ASP A 107 -9.97 9.81 2.57
CA ASP A 107 -11.09 8.94 2.86
C ASP A 107 -11.68 9.21 4.26
N TYR A 108 -12.80 8.54 4.55
CA TYR A 108 -13.57 8.73 5.76
C TYR A 108 -14.15 7.39 6.24
N LEU A 109 -13.94 7.04 7.53
CA LEU A 109 -14.39 5.80 8.13
C LEU A 109 -15.32 6.08 9.31
N ARG A 110 -16.53 5.52 9.26
CA ARG A 110 -17.53 5.69 10.32
C ARG A 110 -17.37 4.66 11.43
N LYS A 111 -17.33 5.10 12.69
CA LYS A 111 -17.48 4.24 13.89
C LYS A 111 -18.97 3.91 14.13
N PRO A 112 -19.34 2.67 14.51
CA PRO A 112 -18.49 1.50 14.57
C PRO A 112 -18.17 0.95 13.17
N PHE A 113 -16.96 0.44 12.98
CA PHE A 113 -16.52 -0.18 11.74
C PHE A 113 -16.08 -1.63 11.94
N THR A 114 -16.13 -2.42 10.89
CA THR A 114 -15.55 -3.77 10.90
C THR A 114 -14.06 -3.71 10.52
N VAL A 115 -13.33 -4.76 10.87
CA VAL A 115 -11.92 -4.90 10.49
C VAL A 115 -11.75 -4.89 8.96
N GLU A 116 -12.70 -5.48 8.25
CA GLU A 116 -12.72 -5.51 6.78
C GLU A 116 -12.87 -4.11 6.19
N ALA A 117 -13.80 -3.29 6.73
CA ALA A 117 -13.99 -1.91 6.28
C ALA A 117 -12.73 -1.06 6.52
N LEU A 118 -12.08 -1.21 7.69
CA LEU A 118 -10.80 -0.58 7.97
C LEU A 118 -9.74 -0.98 6.94
N ARG A 119 -9.58 -2.28 6.68
CA ARG A 119 -8.62 -2.81 5.72
C ARG A 119 -8.86 -2.28 4.32
N GLU A 120 -10.11 -2.22 3.88
CA GLU A 120 -10.48 -1.69 2.56
C GLU A 120 -10.05 -0.22 2.42
N VAL A 121 -10.37 0.62 3.40
CA VAL A 121 -10.02 2.04 3.39
C VAL A 121 -8.51 2.21 3.39
N VAL A 122 -7.79 1.59 4.33
CA VAL A 122 -6.33 1.70 4.45
C VAL A 122 -5.64 1.19 3.19
N THR A 123 -6.04 0.02 2.69
CA THR A 123 -5.47 -0.56 1.46
C THR A 123 -5.69 0.36 0.26
N ARG A 124 -6.90 0.90 0.09
CA ARG A 124 -7.23 1.83 -0.99
C ARG A 124 -6.36 3.09 -0.96
N VAL A 125 -6.19 3.68 0.23
CA VAL A 125 -5.39 4.88 0.42
C VAL A 125 -3.90 4.61 0.18
N LEU A 126 -3.36 3.54 0.75
CA LEU A 126 -1.94 3.18 0.56
C LEU A 126 -1.63 2.80 -0.90
N ARG A 127 -2.57 2.16 -1.61
CA ARG A 127 -2.43 1.91 -3.06
C ARG A 127 -2.41 3.20 -3.87
N ARG A 128 -3.32 4.13 -3.59
CA ARG A 128 -3.33 5.45 -4.27
C ARG A 128 -2.01 6.21 -4.10
N ARG A 129 -1.31 5.97 -2.97
CA ARG A 129 0.01 6.52 -2.68
C ARG A 129 1.17 5.67 -3.24
N GLY A 130 0.88 4.57 -3.92
CA GLY A 130 1.90 3.66 -4.46
C GLY A 130 2.70 2.89 -3.39
N LEU A 131 2.21 2.87 -2.15
CA LEU A 131 2.86 2.21 -1.00
C LEU A 131 2.45 0.74 -0.86
N LEU A 132 1.31 0.38 -1.43
CA LEU A 132 0.85 -1.00 -1.60
C LEU A 132 0.53 -1.23 -3.07
N ARG A 133 0.94 -2.37 -3.56
CA ARG A 133 0.62 -2.82 -4.91
C ARG A 133 -0.61 -3.72 -4.89
N ALA A 134 -1.35 -3.74 -5.99
CA ALA A 134 -2.38 -4.75 -6.18
C ALA A 134 -1.73 -6.15 -6.12
N PRO A 135 -2.41 -7.17 -5.56
CA PRO A 135 -1.90 -8.54 -5.57
C PRO A 135 -1.45 -9.01 -6.95
N GLU A 136 -2.19 -8.63 -8.00
CA GLU A 136 -1.85 -8.91 -9.39
C GLU A 136 -0.53 -8.27 -9.82
N GLU A 137 -0.24 -7.03 -9.39
CA GLU A 137 1.03 -6.35 -9.68
C GLU A 137 2.21 -7.01 -8.95
N GLN A 138 1.98 -7.55 -7.75
CA GLN A 138 2.99 -8.30 -7.02
C GLN A 138 3.33 -9.61 -7.75
N VAL A 139 2.31 -10.34 -8.19
CA VAL A 139 2.47 -11.56 -9.00
C VAL A 139 3.22 -11.25 -10.29
N LEU A 140 2.80 -10.24 -11.04
CA LEU A 140 3.46 -9.86 -12.30
C LEU A 140 4.92 -9.49 -12.11
N ARG A 141 5.26 -8.81 -11.02
CA ARG A 141 6.66 -8.49 -10.69
C ARG A 141 7.46 -9.73 -10.30
N ALA A 142 6.91 -10.58 -9.46
CA ALA A 142 7.60 -11.83 -9.07
C ALA A 142 7.92 -12.65 -10.32
N ILE A 143 6.97 -12.79 -11.24
CA ILE A 143 7.18 -13.44 -12.54
C ILE A 143 8.28 -12.72 -13.34
N GLY A 144 8.21 -11.40 -13.44
CA GLY A 144 9.18 -10.61 -14.19
C GLY A 144 10.62 -10.77 -13.65
N GLU A 145 10.77 -10.72 -12.33
CA GLU A 145 12.05 -10.91 -11.64
C GLU A 145 12.60 -12.34 -11.83
N ALA A 146 11.74 -13.35 -11.72
CA ALA A 146 12.12 -14.75 -11.95
C ALA A 146 12.60 -14.97 -13.38
N VAL A 147 11.86 -14.47 -14.38
CA VAL A 147 12.25 -14.53 -15.79
C VAL A 147 13.58 -13.82 -16.03
N ARG A 148 13.74 -12.60 -15.53
CA ARG A 148 14.96 -11.81 -15.68
C ARG A 148 16.17 -12.47 -15.05
N THR A 149 16.03 -12.95 -13.81
CA THR A 149 17.11 -13.63 -13.08
C THR A 149 17.55 -14.88 -13.81
N ARG A 150 16.61 -15.70 -14.25
CA ARG A 150 16.92 -16.93 -14.98
C ARG A 150 17.54 -16.67 -16.34
N ARG A 151 17.04 -15.67 -17.06
CA ARG A 151 17.65 -15.23 -18.34
C ARG A 151 19.10 -14.82 -18.15
N HIS A 152 19.42 -14.01 -17.14
CA HIS A 152 20.79 -13.62 -16.83
C HIS A 152 21.67 -14.79 -16.45
N ALA A 153 21.16 -15.71 -15.64
CA ALA A 153 21.88 -16.92 -15.25
C ALA A 153 22.26 -17.81 -16.45
N LEU A 154 21.44 -17.77 -17.51
CA LEU A 154 21.71 -18.49 -18.77
C LEU A 154 22.54 -17.65 -19.77
N GLY A 155 22.98 -16.45 -19.42
CA GLY A 155 23.74 -15.55 -20.31
C GLY A 155 22.96 -15.06 -21.52
N LEU A 156 21.62 -15.12 -21.51
CA LEU A 156 20.78 -14.73 -22.64
C LEU A 156 20.50 -13.23 -22.68
N THR A 157 20.55 -12.66 -23.86
CA THR A 157 20.01 -11.31 -24.09
C THR A 157 18.47 -11.35 -24.19
N LEU A 158 17.81 -10.18 -24.06
CA LEU A 158 16.37 -10.06 -24.32
C LEU A 158 16.01 -10.57 -25.73
N LYS A 159 16.86 -10.31 -26.71
CA LYS A 159 16.66 -10.76 -28.09
C LYS A 159 16.72 -12.27 -28.21
N ASP A 160 17.66 -12.92 -27.50
CA ASP A 160 17.82 -14.39 -27.55
C ASP A 160 16.64 -15.09 -26.90
N LEU A 161 16.23 -14.63 -25.71
CA LEU A 161 15.07 -15.18 -25.03
C LEU A 161 13.78 -14.90 -25.79
N GLY A 162 13.62 -13.70 -26.33
CA GLY A 162 12.45 -13.35 -27.15
C GLY A 162 12.30 -14.27 -28.36
N ARG A 163 13.40 -14.57 -29.06
CA ARG A 163 13.40 -15.52 -30.17
C ARG A 163 13.04 -16.95 -29.74
N ARG A 164 13.55 -17.42 -28.59
CA ARG A 164 13.26 -18.76 -28.06
C ARG A 164 11.81 -18.91 -27.59
N ALA A 165 11.26 -17.85 -27.00
CA ALA A 165 9.90 -17.84 -26.45
C ALA A 165 8.85 -17.33 -27.47
N GLU A 166 9.27 -16.99 -28.68
CA GLU A 166 8.40 -16.37 -29.71
C GLU A 166 7.68 -15.11 -29.20
N LEU A 167 8.42 -14.25 -28.50
CA LEU A 167 7.97 -12.98 -28.00
C LEU A 167 8.82 -11.85 -28.57
N SER A 168 8.20 -10.68 -28.82
CA SER A 168 8.97 -9.49 -29.17
C SER A 168 9.82 -9.01 -27.99
N VAL A 169 10.93 -8.34 -28.28
CA VAL A 169 11.81 -7.75 -27.26
C VAL A 169 11.02 -6.78 -26.36
N SER A 170 10.08 -6.03 -26.94
CA SER A 170 9.22 -5.11 -26.20
C SER A 170 8.30 -5.84 -25.21
N GLN A 171 7.62 -6.91 -25.67
CA GLN A 171 6.76 -7.73 -24.81
C GLN A 171 7.57 -8.36 -23.67
N LEU A 172 8.73 -8.93 -23.98
CA LEU A 172 9.59 -9.54 -22.97
C LEU A 172 10.08 -8.51 -21.94
N SER A 173 10.47 -7.32 -22.42
CA SER A 173 10.87 -6.21 -21.55
C SER A 173 9.73 -5.77 -20.61
N GLN A 174 8.48 -5.71 -21.10
CA GLN A 174 7.31 -5.41 -20.26
C GLN A 174 7.08 -6.51 -19.20
N VAL A 175 7.18 -7.78 -19.59
CA VAL A 175 7.08 -8.91 -18.65
C VAL A 175 8.14 -8.80 -17.55
N GLU A 176 9.43 -8.58 -17.91
CA GLU A 176 10.51 -8.47 -16.94
C GLU A 176 10.39 -7.26 -15.99
N ARG A 177 9.65 -6.22 -16.38
CA ARG A 177 9.34 -5.08 -15.51
C ARG A 177 8.05 -5.26 -14.70
N GLY A 178 7.28 -6.32 -14.96
CA GLY A 178 5.96 -6.52 -14.35
C GLY A 178 4.92 -5.48 -14.82
N GLU A 179 5.08 -4.91 -16.01
CA GLU A 179 4.24 -3.82 -16.55
C GLU A 179 3.12 -4.31 -17.49
N GLY A 180 2.96 -5.59 -17.67
CA GLY A 180 1.94 -6.13 -18.57
C GLY A 180 1.52 -7.54 -18.17
N SER A 181 0.24 -7.87 -18.42
CA SER A 181 -0.26 -9.23 -18.25
C SER A 181 0.33 -10.14 -19.32
N ALA A 182 1.19 -11.06 -18.94
CA ALA A 182 1.59 -12.14 -19.82
C ALA A 182 0.44 -13.16 -19.89
N SER A 183 0.03 -13.56 -21.10
CA SER A 183 -0.92 -14.66 -21.24
C SER A 183 -0.32 -15.96 -20.71
N VAL A 184 -1.15 -16.89 -20.24
CA VAL A 184 -0.71 -18.22 -19.79
C VAL A 184 0.16 -18.90 -20.87
N SER A 185 -0.20 -18.74 -22.12
CA SER A 185 0.57 -19.23 -23.28
C SER A 185 1.97 -18.59 -23.35
N ALA A 186 2.09 -17.29 -23.10
CA ALA A 186 3.38 -16.61 -23.09
C ALA A 186 4.26 -17.08 -21.92
N LEU A 187 3.67 -17.23 -20.73
CA LEU A 187 4.37 -17.77 -19.55
C LEU A 187 4.86 -19.20 -19.78
N TYR A 188 4.05 -20.04 -20.40
CA TYR A 188 4.46 -21.39 -20.76
C TYR A 188 5.67 -21.40 -21.71
N ARG A 189 5.64 -20.59 -22.80
CA ARG A 189 6.76 -20.48 -23.73
C ARG A 189 8.04 -19.95 -23.08
N LEU A 190 7.91 -18.99 -22.15
CA LEU A 190 9.03 -18.50 -21.35
C LEU A 190 9.62 -19.60 -20.46
N ALA A 191 8.77 -20.35 -19.76
CA ALA A 191 9.22 -21.49 -18.93
C ALA A 191 10.01 -22.52 -19.75
N VAL A 192 9.47 -22.91 -20.90
CA VAL A 192 10.15 -23.83 -21.84
C VAL A 192 11.48 -23.25 -22.34
N ALA A 193 11.49 -21.99 -22.77
CA ALA A 193 12.69 -21.31 -23.27
C ALA A 193 13.80 -21.14 -22.22
N LEU A 194 13.42 -21.04 -20.95
CA LEU A 194 14.32 -20.92 -19.78
C LEU A 194 14.69 -22.27 -19.17
N GLY A 195 14.06 -23.38 -19.62
CA GLY A 195 14.30 -24.72 -19.10
C GLY A 195 13.86 -24.95 -17.67
N VAL A 196 12.77 -24.31 -17.25
CA VAL A 196 12.21 -24.42 -15.90
C VAL A 196 10.74 -24.85 -15.94
N PRO A 197 10.23 -25.54 -14.92
CA PRO A 197 8.79 -25.71 -14.74
C PRO A 197 8.07 -24.36 -14.61
N MET A 198 6.89 -24.23 -15.18
CA MET A 198 6.12 -22.98 -15.14
C MET A 198 5.89 -22.46 -13.71
N LYS A 199 5.75 -23.35 -12.72
CA LYS A 199 5.61 -22.99 -11.31
C LYS A 199 6.77 -22.15 -10.76
N GLU A 200 7.99 -22.37 -11.28
CA GLU A 200 9.17 -21.62 -10.83
C GLU A 200 9.16 -20.17 -11.29
N LEU A 201 8.34 -19.80 -12.29
CA LEU A 201 8.15 -18.41 -12.69
C LEU A 201 7.32 -17.61 -11.69
N PHE A 202 6.57 -18.26 -10.80
CA PHE A 202 5.75 -17.60 -9.79
C PHE A 202 6.52 -17.32 -8.49
N GLY A 203 7.73 -17.83 -8.35
CA GLY A 203 8.52 -17.68 -7.13
C GLY A 203 7.86 -18.36 -5.92
N ASP A 204 8.20 -17.88 -4.73
CA ASP A 204 7.61 -18.33 -3.45
C ASP A 204 6.37 -17.46 -3.10
N LEU A 205 5.39 -17.39 -4.02
CA LEU A 205 4.12 -16.69 -3.81
C LEU A 205 3.22 -17.46 -2.86
#